data_1e5bd63d2aa7fa6d03022602b31dc332
#
_entry.id   1e5bd63d2aa7fa6d03022602b31dc332
#
_cell.length_a   1.000
_cell.length_b   1.000
_cell.length_c   1.000
_cell.angle_alpha   90.00
_cell.angle_beta   90.00
_cell.angle_gamma   90.00
#
_symmetry.space_group_name_H-M   'P 1'
#
loop_
_entity.id
_entity.type
_entity.pdbx_description
1 polymer ?
#
loop_
_entity_poly.entity_id
_entity_poly.type
_entity_poly.pdbx_seq_one_letter_code
_entity_poly.pdbx_strand_id
1 'polypeptide(L)'
;MRLTESLFDDGAPPPCPARLNLTAHALFAGQDAAKAALTVIGAGAQTEAVWTYADLRDAVMHAAGGLLAAGLRPGERVMLRMGNTAEFPILFLGAIAAGGVAVPTSAMLSGPEATYVAADVGARFVCLGAGLEIDAPKAEVLRGPALAALRAASPAAVADSDAEAPAFVVYTSGSSGKPKGVTHAHRAAWARRMMWRGWYGLTEADVMLHAGAFNWTYTLGAGLMDPWGAGAATLVYDGPRDPGVWAAIAARHNPTLFAATPGVYRQLLKYGADVGAGFAALRHGLTAGEKMPQALATAWTRETGKPLYEALGMSEISTYVSAGPEAPPRPGFIGRPQPGRRVAVLNANGDAPAPVGVEGDLAVSRRDPGLMLGYWGDAAGTAAAMRGEWFVTGDRATMDADGYVAYRGRADDLMNAGGYRVAPQEVEDALLSHPAVTEAAAVEARVRDDLSIITAHVVAEGVTVAELDAWCARRLAAYKRPRSIVFAAALPRTATGKLMRRALAESGAEM
;
A
#
# COMPACT_ATOMS: atom_id res chain seq x y z
N MET A 1 17.30 -20.22 -13.30
CA MET A 1 16.53 -20.99 -14.33
C MET A 1 15.85 -19.97 -15.22
N ARG A 2 15.96 -20.07 -16.55
CA ARG A 2 15.24 -19.17 -17.47
C ARG A 2 13.83 -19.71 -17.68
N LEU A 3 12.82 -18.83 -17.56
CA LEU A 3 11.42 -19.18 -17.77
C LEU A 3 11.15 -19.36 -19.27
N THR A 4 10.29 -20.30 -19.62
CA THR A 4 9.74 -20.52 -20.98
C THR A 4 8.33 -19.98 -21.12
N GLU A 5 7.62 -19.85 -19.99
CA GLU A 5 6.29 -19.28 -19.85
C GLU A 5 6.31 -18.19 -18.78
N SER A 6 5.36 -17.28 -18.81
CA SER A 6 5.21 -16.19 -17.84
C SER A 6 4.63 -16.71 -16.52
N LEU A 7 5.31 -17.71 -15.94
CA LEU A 7 5.01 -18.32 -14.65
C LEU A 7 6.26 -18.33 -13.78
N PHE A 8 6.21 -17.63 -12.67
CA PHE A 8 7.22 -17.66 -11.63
C PHE A 8 6.73 -18.53 -10.47
N ASP A 9 7.50 -19.56 -10.14
CA ASP A 9 7.23 -20.49 -9.04
C ASP A 9 8.60 -20.99 -8.56
N ASP A 10 9.11 -20.47 -7.46
CA ASP A 10 10.40 -20.84 -6.90
C ASP A 10 10.28 -21.69 -5.62
N GLY A 11 9.10 -22.23 -5.37
CA GLY A 11 8.81 -23.13 -4.28
C GLY A 11 7.65 -22.69 -3.39
N ALA A 12 7.39 -23.49 -2.36
CA ALA A 12 6.31 -23.24 -1.44
C ALA A 12 6.61 -22.05 -0.50
N PRO A 13 5.57 -21.28 -0.11
CA PRO A 13 5.72 -20.27 0.94
C PRO A 13 6.09 -20.92 2.28
N PRO A 14 6.66 -20.15 3.23
CA PRO A 14 6.90 -20.64 4.57
C PRO A 14 5.63 -21.25 5.18
N PRO A 15 5.68 -22.48 5.71
CA PRO A 15 4.51 -23.13 6.28
C PRO A 15 3.93 -22.31 7.44
N CYS A 16 2.64 -21.97 7.34
CA CYS A 16 1.93 -21.23 8.37
C CYS A 16 1.41 -22.21 9.45
N PRO A 17 1.61 -21.92 10.73
CA PRO A 17 0.97 -22.67 11.81
C PRO A 17 -0.56 -22.62 11.68
N ALA A 18 -1.25 -23.72 11.94
CA ALA A 18 -2.71 -23.77 11.93
C ALA A 18 -3.35 -22.86 13.00
N ARG A 19 -2.68 -22.73 14.15
CA ARG A 19 -3.04 -21.81 15.23
C ARG A 19 -2.09 -20.63 15.19
N LEU A 20 -2.61 -19.45 14.88
CA LEU A 20 -1.84 -18.21 14.78
C LEU A 20 -2.72 -17.03 15.12
N ASN A 21 -2.32 -16.23 16.10
CA ASN A 21 -2.86 -14.90 16.31
C ASN A 21 -1.88 -13.86 15.74
N LEU A 22 -2.36 -12.94 14.90
CA LEU A 22 -1.54 -11.89 14.28
C LEU A 22 -0.77 -11.07 15.32
N THR A 23 -1.40 -10.71 16.45
CA THR A 23 -0.74 -9.95 17.52
C THR A 23 0.40 -10.75 18.15
N ALA A 24 0.19 -12.05 18.38
CA ALA A 24 1.26 -12.93 18.88
C ALA A 24 2.43 -12.99 17.90
N HIS A 25 2.16 -13.10 16.59
CA HIS A 25 3.19 -13.10 15.56
C HIS A 25 3.98 -11.76 15.52
N ALA A 26 3.30 -10.64 15.65
CA ALA A 26 3.94 -9.31 15.57
C ALA A 26 4.76 -8.97 16.83
N LEU A 27 4.28 -9.30 18.05
CA LEU A 27 4.88 -8.80 19.28
C LEU A 27 5.44 -9.86 20.22
N PHE A 28 5.11 -11.15 20.05
CA PHE A 28 5.48 -12.20 21.00
C PHE A 28 6.35 -13.30 20.38
N ALA A 29 7.04 -13.02 19.27
CA ALA A 29 7.89 -13.98 18.57
C ALA A 29 9.34 -14.05 19.12
N GLY A 30 9.57 -13.70 20.40
CA GLY A 30 10.87 -13.83 21.07
C GLY A 30 11.76 -12.58 20.99
N GLN A 31 11.21 -11.42 20.63
CA GLN A 31 11.94 -10.15 20.58
C GLN A 31 12.43 -9.75 21.99
N ASP A 32 13.60 -9.06 22.05
CA ASP A 32 14.15 -8.49 23.28
C ASP A 32 13.14 -7.48 23.88
N ALA A 33 12.70 -7.79 25.12
CA ALA A 33 11.70 -7.01 25.83
C ALA A 33 12.13 -5.55 26.09
N ALA A 34 13.41 -5.32 26.33
CA ALA A 34 13.96 -4.00 26.67
C ALA A 34 14.26 -3.13 25.42
N LYS A 35 14.27 -3.74 24.22
CA LYS A 35 14.54 -3.02 22.98
C LYS A 35 13.41 -2.05 22.65
N ALA A 36 13.76 -0.84 22.16
CA ALA A 36 12.80 0.09 21.61
C ALA A 36 12.10 -0.54 20.38
N ALA A 37 10.78 -0.64 20.41
CA ALA A 37 9.95 -1.17 19.35
C ALA A 37 9.29 -0.04 18.54
N LEU A 38 8.86 1.04 19.21
CA LEU A 38 8.18 2.16 18.60
C LEU A 38 8.71 3.48 19.17
N THR A 39 9.12 4.40 18.29
CA THR A 39 9.40 5.79 18.63
C THR A 39 8.39 6.69 17.95
N VAL A 40 7.62 7.44 18.71
CA VAL A 40 6.70 8.47 18.21
C VAL A 40 7.45 9.78 18.10
N ILE A 41 7.37 10.40 16.94
CA ILE A 41 8.08 11.61 16.58
C ILE A 41 7.05 12.69 16.27
N GLY A 42 7.13 13.80 16.95
CA GLY A 42 6.28 14.98 16.79
C GLY A 42 6.90 16.08 15.94
N ALA A 43 6.37 17.29 16.12
CA ALA A 43 6.81 18.48 15.41
C ALA A 43 8.32 18.71 15.55
N GLY A 44 8.96 19.18 14.46
CA GLY A 44 10.40 19.45 14.43
C GLY A 44 11.28 18.23 14.64
N ALA A 45 10.79 17.03 14.27
CA ALA A 45 11.49 15.75 14.43
C ALA A 45 11.86 15.39 15.89
N GLN A 46 11.14 15.93 16.87
CA GLN A 46 11.41 15.64 18.29
C GLN A 46 10.79 14.29 18.69
N THR A 47 11.52 13.52 19.52
CA THR A 47 10.95 12.34 20.16
C THR A 47 9.90 12.75 21.19
N GLU A 48 8.67 12.26 21.05
CA GLU A 48 7.58 12.46 22.01
C GLU A 48 7.44 11.28 22.98
N ALA A 49 7.60 10.06 22.44
CA ALA A 49 7.52 8.85 23.25
C ALA A 49 8.39 7.73 22.65
N VAL A 50 8.91 6.88 23.53
CA VAL A 50 9.58 5.63 23.17
C VAL A 50 8.90 4.50 23.91
N TRP A 51 8.53 3.46 23.18
CA TRP A 51 7.90 2.25 23.67
C TRP A 51 8.84 1.06 23.45
N THR A 52 9.20 0.37 24.48
CA THR A 52 9.90 -0.91 24.36
C THR A 52 8.92 -2.01 23.91
N TYR A 53 9.44 -3.17 23.51
CA TYR A 53 8.58 -4.32 23.23
C TYR A 53 7.78 -4.73 24.48
N ALA A 54 8.37 -4.60 25.68
CA ALA A 54 7.65 -4.86 26.94
C ALA A 54 6.47 -3.89 27.10
N ASP A 55 6.69 -2.58 26.92
CA ASP A 55 5.66 -1.56 27.06
C ASP A 55 4.52 -1.76 26.06
N LEU A 56 4.85 -2.07 24.79
CA LEU A 56 3.83 -2.33 23.77
C LEU A 56 3.02 -3.58 24.06
N ARG A 57 3.68 -4.68 24.48
CA ARG A 57 3.00 -5.92 24.86
C ARG A 57 2.02 -5.65 25.98
N ASP A 58 2.47 -4.98 27.04
CA ASP A 58 1.66 -4.64 28.20
C ASP A 58 0.44 -3.80 27.79
N ALA A 59 0.66 -2.70 27.08
CA ALA A 59 -0.39 -1.83 26.60
C ALA A 59 -1.42 -2.53 25.70
N VAL A 60 -0.97 -3.41 24.80
CA VAL A 60 -1.83 -4.19 23.90
C VAL A 60 -2.67 -5.19 24.70
N MET A 61 -2.09 -5.86 25.70
CA MET A 61 -2.83 -6.82 26.53
C MET A 61 -3.85 -6.14 27.45
N HIS A 62 -3.53 -4.95 27.98
CA HIS A 62 -4.49 -4.12 28.70
C HIS A 62 -5.64 -3.63 27.79
N ALA A 63 -5.34 -3.18 26.58
CA ALA A 63 -6.37 -2.80 25.60
C ALA A 63 -7.27 -3.98 25.22
N ALA A 64 -6.70 -5.18 25.04
CA ALA A 64 -7.47 -6.41 24.81
C ALA A 64 -8.42 -6.72 25.99
N GLY A 65 -7.91 -6.65 27.20
CA GLY A 65 -8.71 -6.86 28.42
C GLY A 65 -9.82 -5.83 28.57
N GLY A 66 -9.54 -4.56 28.26
CA GLY A 66 -10.53 -3.48 28.27
C GLY A 66 -11.66 -3.70 27.27
N LEU A 67 -11.32 -4.11 26.03
CA LEU A 67 -12.33 -4.42 25.00
C LEU A 67 -13.21 -5.62 25.42
N LEU A 68 -12.62 -6.66 26.00
CA LEU A 68 -13.38 -7.80 26.54
C LEU A 68 -14.27 -7.39 27.70
N ALA A 69 -13.78 -6.56 28.63
CA ALA A 69 -14.56 -6.02 29.74
C ALA A 69 -15.71 -5.12 29.27
N ALA A 70 -15.52 -4.38 28.16
CA ALA A 70 -16.56 -3.62 27.49
C ALA A 70 -17.56 -4.50 26.70
N GLY A 71 -17.36 -5.83 26.67
CA GLY A 71 -18.27 -6.78 26.06
C GLY A 71 -17.97 -7.16 24.61
N LEU A 72 -16.74 -6.94 24.12
CA LEU A 72 -16.30 -7.46 22.82
C LEU A 72 -16.35 -8.98 22.81
N ARG A 73 -16.96 -9.53 21.78
CA ARG A 73 -17.02 -10.98 21.54
C ARG A 73 -16.14 -11.39 20.37
N PRO A 74 -15.67 -12.64 20.33
CA PRO A 74 -14.88 -13.13 19.19
C PRO A 74 -15.56 -12.87 17.85
N GLY A 75 -14.79 -12.38 16.86
CA GLY A 75 -15.27 -12.06 15.51
C GLY A 75 -16.04 -10.75 15.40
N GLU A 76 -16.33 -10.01 16.48
CA GLU A 76 -16.92 -8.67 16.39
C GLU A 76 -15.88 -7.64 15.91
N ARG A 77 -16.34 -6.58 15.25
CA ARG A 77 -15.48 -5.61 14.58
C ARG A 77 -15.25 -4.40 15.46
N VAL A 78 -13.97 -4.00 15.54
CA VAL A 78 -13.51 -2.80 16.22
C VAL A 78 -12.93 -1.85 15.16
N MET A 79 -13.69 -0.80 14.84
CA MET A 79 -13.25 0.23 13.89
C MET A 79 -12.33 1.22 14.60
N LEU A 80 -11.19 1.54 13.96
CA LEU A 80 -10.24 2.53 14.43
C LEU A 80 -10.22 3.71 13.48
N ARG A 81 -10.58 4.90 13.94
CA ARG A 81 -10.51 6.15 13.20
C ARG A 81 -9.72 7.16 13.99
N MET A 82 -8.40 7.17 13.79
CA MET A 82 -7.48 8.06 14.50
C MET A 82 -6.21 8.30 13.68
N GLY A 83 -5.37 9.26 14.09
CA GLY A 83 -4.09 9.57 13.46
C GLY A 83 -3.00 8.53 13.76
N ASN A 84 -1.77 8.86 13.39
CA ASN A 84 -0.58 8.00 13.59
C ASN A 84 -0.05 8.02 15.03
N THR A 85 -0.91 8.06 16.01
CA THR A 85 -0.54 8.00 17.44
C THR A 85 -0.14 6.58 17.85
N ALA A 86 0.55 6.42 18.98
CA ALA A 86 0.82 5.11 19.56
C ALA A 86 -0.45 4.32 19.90
N GLU A 87 -1.55 5.03 20.14
CA GLU A 87 -2.84 4.43 20.46
C GLU A 87 -3.41 3.58 19.32
N PHE A 88 -3.13 3.98 18.05
CA PHE A 88 -3.61 3.23 16.90
C PHE A 88 -3.12 1.77 16.88
N PRO A 89 -1.81 1.48 16.86
CA PRO A 89 -1.33 0.10 16.86
C PRO A 89 -1.68 -0.65 18.14
N ILE A 90 -1.74 0.00 19.30
CA ILE A 90 -2.14 -0.62 20.56
C ILE A 90 -3.58 -1.13 20.48
N LEU A 91 -4.51 -0.32 20.02
CA LEU A 91 -5.91 -0.72 19.86
C LEU A 91 -6.12 -1.71 18.71
N PHE A 92 -5.39 -1.54 17.58
CA PHE A 92 -5.42 -2.46 16.46
C PHE A 92 -5.03 -3.89 16.89
N LEU A 93 -3.87 -4.02 17.52
CA LEU A 93 -3.38 -5.31 18.01
C LEU A 93 -4.17 -5.80 19.22
N GLY A 94 -4.65 -4.90 20.08
CA GLY A 94 -5.49 -5.24 21.24
C GLY A 94 -6.83 -5.85 20.80
N ALA A 95 -7.49 -5.30 19.78
CA ALA A 95 -8.71 -5.86 19.22
C ALA A 95 -8.48 -7.29 18.67
N ILE A 96 -7.37 -7.51 17.96
CA ILE A 96 -7.01 -8.82 17.40
C ILE A 96 -6.60 -9.79 18.51
N ALA A 97 -5.85 -9.32 19.51
CA ALA A 97 -5.49 -10.13 20.69
C ALA A 97 -6.71 -10.60 21.49
N ALA A 98 -7.77 -9.77 21.54
CA ALA A 98 -9.04 -10.12 22.18
C ALA A 98 -9.92 -11.09 21.34
N GLY A 99 -9.46 -11.49 20.14
CA GLY A 99 -10.24 -12.33 19.22
C GLY A 99 -11.24 -11.55 18.36
N GLY A 100 -11.21 -10.22 18.37
CA GLY A 100 -11.99 -9.35 17.50
C GLY A 100 -11.35 -9.16 16.11
N VAL A 101 -12.06 -8.47 15.24
CA VAL A 101 -11.61 -8.11 13.89
C VAL A 101 -11.38 -6.60 13.83
N ALA A 102 -10.13 -6.18 13.64
CA ALA A 102 -9.80 -4.76 13.57
C ALA A 102 -10.14 -4.16 12.21
N VAL A 103 -10.65 -2.92 12.20
CA VAL A 103 -11.04 -2.20 10.97
C VAL A 103 -10.32 -0.85 10.96
N PRO A 104 -9.06 -0.79 10.47
CA PRO A 104 -8.32 0.46 10.39
C PRO A 104 -8.93 1.36 9.33
N THR A 105 -9.26 2.61 9.70
CA THR A 105 -9.83 3.61 8.80
C THR A 105 -9.12 4.93 8.87
N SER A 106 -9.14 5.66 7.76
CA SER A 106 -8.48 6.95 7.66
C SER A 106 -9.16 8.01 8.54
N ALA A 107 -8.35 8.75 9.29
CA ALA A 107 -8.80 9.97 9.97
C ALA A 107 -9.31 11.03 8.99
N MET A 108 -8.88 10.97 7.71
CA MET A 108 -9.24 11.93 6.66
C MET A 108 -10.60 11.62 5.99
N LEU A 109 -11.24 10.48 6.26
CA LEU A 109 -12.59 10.22 5.76
C LEU A 109 -13.54 11.32 6.25
N SER A 110 -14.48 11.73 5.41
CA SER A 110 -15.61 12.55 5.85
C SER A 110 -16.49 11.78 6.85
N GLY A 111 -17.33 12.50 7.60
CA GLY A 111 -18.29 11.88 8.52
C GLY A 111 -19.17 10.82 7.83
N PRO A 112 -19.83 11.13 6.69
CA PRO A 112 -20.64 10.17 5.94
C PRO A 112 -19.86 8.93 5.46
N GLU A 113 -18.63 9.08 4.96
CA GLU A 113 -17.80 7.94 4.55
C GLU A 113 -17.45 7.04 5.73
N ALA A 114 -17.06 7.61 6.86
CA ALA A 114 -16.75 6.85 8.07
C ALA A 114 -18.01 6.13 8.61
N THR A 115 -19.18 6.81 8.59
CA THR A 115 -20.48 6.23 8.97
C THR A 115 -20.84 5.04 8.07
N TYR A 116 -20.62 5.18 6.76
CA TYR A 116 -20.81 4.07 5.82
C TYR A 116 -19.97 2.86 6.19
N VAL A 117 -18.65 3.04 6.42
CA VAL A 117 -17.75 1.94 6.79
C VAL A 117 -18.19 1.27 8.10
N ALA A 118 -18.52 2.05 9.12
CA ALA A 118 -18.99 1.51 10.41
C ALA A 118 -20.27 0.67 10.28
N ALA A 119 -21.20 1.14 9.44
CA ALA A 119 -22.46 0.45 9.19
C ALA A 119 -22.28 -0.82 8.34
N ASP A 120 -21.48 -0.74 7.25
CA ASP A 120 -21.24 -1.82 6.31
C ASP A 120 -20.52 -2.99 6.98
N VAL A 121 -19.47 -2.70 7.76
CA VAL A 121 -18.76 -3.75 8.50
C VAL A 121 -19.52 -4.24 9.73
N GLY A 122 -20.56 -3.51 10.15
CA GLY A 122 -21.30 -3.78 11.39
C GLY A 122 -20.41 -3.64 12.62
N ALA A 123 -19.71 -2.51 12.76
CA ALA A 123 -18.81 -2.24 13.88
C ALA A 123 -19.54 -2.37 15.24
N ARG A 124 -18.95 -3.13 16.17
CA ARG A 124 -19.39 -3.18 17.57
C ARG A 124 -18.86 -1.98 18.34
N PHE A 125 -17.60 -1.64 18.12
CA PHE A 125 -16.94 -0.48 18.69
C PHE A 125 -16.35 0.40 17.61
N VAL A 126 -16.35 1.72 17.85
CA VAL A 126 -15.59 2.70 17.07
C VAL A 126 -14.65 3.43 18.03
N CYS A 127 -13.35 3.17 17.93
CA CYS A 127 -12.32 3.90 18.63
C CYS A 127 -12.01 5.17 17.87
N LEU A 128 -12.33 6.34 18.44
CA LEU A 128 -12.31 7.63 17.77
C LEU A 128 -11.20 8.53 18.33
N GLY A 129 -10.30 8.98 17.46
CA GLY A 129 -9.24 9.93 17.80
C GLY A 129 -9.77 11.33 18.11
N ALA A 130 -8.95 12.14 18.78
CA ALA A 130 -9.30 13.50 19.18
C ALA A 130 -9.67 14.38 17.96
N GLY A 131 -10.70 15.20 18.12
CA GLY A 131 -11.17 16.15 17.08
C GLY A 131 -11.92 15.49 15.91
N LEU A 132 -12.14 14.15 15.93
CA LEU A 132 -12.91 13.45 14.91
C LEU A 132 -14.35 13.20 15.36
N GLU A 133 -15.26 13.18 14.39
CA GLU A 133 -16.70 12.95 14.62
C GLU A 133 -17.23 11.85 13.69
N ILE A 134 -18.19 11.07 14.19
CA ILE A 134 -18.86 10.02 13.43
C ILE A 134 -20.31 9.86 13.92
N ASP A 135 -21.22 9.59 13.00
CA ASP A 135 -22.57 9.11 13.30
C ASP A 135 -22.60 7.58 13.12
N ALA A 136 -22.55 6.85 14.22
CA ALA A 136 -22.55 5.39 14.21
C ALA A 136 -23.56 4.84 15.24
N PRO A 137 -24.87 4.99 14.99
CA PRO A 137 -25.92 4.73 15.99
C PRO A 137 -26.03 3.27 16.44
N LYS A 138 -25.43 2.33 15.68
CA LYS A 138 -25.42 0.90 16.01
C LYS A 138 -24.12 0.45 16.69
N ALA A 139 -23.12 1.32 16.79
CA ALA A 139 -21.82 1.03 17.40
C ALA A 139 -21.64 1.84 18.68
N GLU A 140 -20.91 1.30 19.62
CA GLU A 140 -20.45 2.06 20.79
C GLU A 140 -19.21 2.87 20.42
N VAL A 141 -19.31 4.21 20.52
CA VAL A 141 -18.20 5.11 20.17
C VAL A 141 -17.35 5.38 21.40
N LEU A 142 -16.10 4.90 21.39
CA LEU A 142 -15.13 5.07 22.45
C LEU A 142 -14.20 6.23 22.11
N ARG A 143 -14.17 7.27 22.96
CA ARG A 143 -13.31 8.46 22.80
C ARG A 143 -12.81 8.97 24.14
N GLY A 144 -11.68 9.69 24.14
CA GLY A 144 -11.11 10.33 25.33
C GLY A 144 -11.04 9.41 26.55
N PRO A 145 -11.77 9.70 27.65
CA PRO A 145 -11.75 8.88 28.86
C PRO A 145 -12.13 7.43 28.64
N ALA A 146 -13.05 7.12 27.69
CA ALA A 146 -13.43 5.75 27.40
C ALA A 146 -12.30 4.94 26.74
N LEU A 147 -11.49 5.55 25.86
CA LEU A 147 -10.28 4.91 25.33
C LEU A 147 -9.23 4.70 26.42
N ALA A 148 -9.01 5.69 27.29
CA ALA A 148 -8.09 5.56 28.42
C ALA A 148 -8.50 4.43 29.38
N ALA A 149 -9.81 4.25 29.60
CA ALA A 149 -10.35 3.17 30.44
C ALA A 149 -10.04 1.77 29.88
N LEU A 150 -9.99 1.59 28.55
CA LEU A 150 -9.57 0.32 27.96
C LEU A 150 -8.16 -0.08 28.40
N ARG A 151 -7.25 0.88 28.48
CA ARG A 151 -5.86 0.65 28.88
C ARG A 151 -5.66 0.53 30.39
N ALA A 152 -6.62 0.99 31.18
CA ALA A 152 -6.61 0.84 32.64
C ALA A 152 -7.22 -0.48 33.13
N ALA A 153 -7.83 -1.26 32.23
CA ALA A 153 -8.42 -2.56 32.56
C ALA A 153 -7.33 -3.62 32.86
N SER A 154 -7.70 -4.74 33.49
CA SER A 154 -6.78 -5.87 33.68
C SER A 154 -6.38 -6.46 32.32
N PRO A 155 -5.10 -6.87 32.14
CA PRO A 155 -4.65 -7.43 30.86
C PRO A 155 -5.33 -8.78 30.58
N ALA A 156 -5.58 -9.07 29.31
CA ALA A 156 -6.08 -10.38 28.87
C ALA A 156 -4.96 -11.21 28.25
N ALA A 157 -5.14 -12.51 28.14
CA ALA A 157 -4.28 -13.36 27.32
C ALA A 157 -4.61 -13.18 25.84
N VAL A 158 -3.64 -13.41 24.95
CA VAL A 158 -3.89 -13.45 23.50
C VAL A 158 -4.83 -14.60 23.18
N ALA A 159 -5.90 -14.31 22.44
CA ALA A 159 -6.85 -15.31 21.98
C ALA A 159 -6.16 -16.40 21.12
N ASP A 160 -6.49 -17.65 21.40
CA ASP A 160 -6.05 -18.76 20.56
C ASP A 160 -6.88 -18.76 19.26
N SER A 161 -6.28 -18.28 18.18
CA SER A 161 -6.98 -18.05 16.91
C SER A 161 -6.59 -19.08 15.86
N ASP A 162 -7.56 -19.44 15.01
CA ASP A 162 -7.29 -20.16 13.77
C ASP A 162 -6.57 -19.22 12.80
N ALA A 163 -5.53 -19.70 12.12
CA ALA A 163 -4.80 -18.90 11.14
C ALA A 163 -5.68 -18.40 9.98
N GLU A 164 -6.74 -19.12 9.65
CA GLU A 164 -7.72 -18.77 8.61
C GLU A 164 -8.85 -17.86 9.13
N ALA A 165 -8.96 -17.62 10.42
CA ALA A 165 -9.97 -16.73 10.97
C ALA A 165 -9.72 -15.26 10.55
N PRO A 166 -10.76 -14.44 10.36
CA PRO A 166 -10.61 -13.02 10.09
C PRO A 166 -9.87 -12.29 11.22
N ALA A 167 -8.86 -11.49 10.86
CA ALA A 167 -8.09 -10.67 11.79
C ALA A 167 -8.34 -9.17 11.60
N PHE A 168 -8.44 -8.72 10.35
CA PHE A 168 -8.71 -7.31 10.07
C PHE A 168 -9.39 -7.12 8.71
N VAL A 169 -10.06 -5.97 8.53
CA VAL A 169 -10.72 -5.56 7.27
C VAL A 169 -10.21 -4.17 6.88
N VAL A 170 -9.67 -4.03 5.68
CA VAL A 170 -9.24 -2.74 5.13
C VAL A 170 -10.18 -2.31 4.02
N TYR A 171 -10.70 -1.08 4.11
CA TYR A 171 -11.55 -0.53 3.07
C TYR A 171 -10.74 0.16 1.98
N THR A 172 -11.08 -0.14 0.73
CA THR A 172 -10.46 0.44 -0.47
C THR A 172 -11.52 1.15 -1.30
N SER A 173 -11.11 2.18 -2.07
CA SER A 173 -11.97 2.79 -3.07
C SER A 173 -12.27 1.78 -4.18
N GLY A 174 -13.50 1.26 -4.22
CA GLY A 174 -13.96 0.34 -5.27
C GLY A 174 -14.14 1.07 -6.62
N SER A 175 -13.94 0.36 -7.73
CA SER A 175 -14.23 0.86 -9.10
C SER A 175 -15.72 1.20 -9.30
N SER A 176 -16.62 0.65 -8.47
CA SER A 176 -18.06 0.92 -8.46
C SER A 176 -18.47 2.19 -7.69
N GLY A 177 -17.51 2.96 -7.16
CA GLY A 177 -17.76 4.19 -6.39
C GLY A 177 -18.08 3.96 -4.90
N LYS A 178 -18.37 2.73 -4.46
CA LYS A 178 -18.53 2.39 -3.05
C LYS A 178 -17.26 1.70 -2.53
N PRO A 179 -16.78 2.07 -1.31
CA PRO A 179 -15.65 1.37 -0.70
C PRO A 179 -15.96 -0.11 -0.48
N LYS A 180 -14.95 -0.98 -0.74
CA LYS A 180 -15.03 -2.42 -0.49
C LYS A 180 -14.15 -2.80 0.69
N GLY A 181 -14.67 -3.60 1.61
CA GLY A 181 -13.92 -4.16 2.73
C GLY A 181 -13.14 -5.40 2.31
N VAL A 182 -11.82 -5.34 2.32
CA VAL A 182 -10.93 -6.48 2.04
C VAL A 182 -10.64 -7.19 3.37
N THR A 183 -11.06 -8.43 3.50
CA THR A 183 -10.94 -9.21 4.74
C THR A 183 -9.68 -10.05 4.73
N HIS A 184 -8.85 -9.88 5.75
CA HIS A 184 -7.61 -10.65 5.92
C HIS A 184 -7.68 -11.59 7.13
N ALA A 185 -7.15 -12.80 6.92
CA ALA A 185 -6.93 -13.78 7.97
C ALA A 185 -5.69 -13.47 8.81
N HIS A 186 -5.56 -14.09 9.97
CA HIS A 186 -4.35 -14.01 10.79
C HIS A 186 -3.10 -14.43 10.02
N ARG A 187 -3.18 -15.45 9.13
CA ARG A 187 -2.07 -15.92 8.29
C ARG A 187 -1.49 -14.86 7.35
N ALA A 188 -2.24 -13.80 7.05
CA ALA A 188 -1.74 -12.71 6.20
C ALA A 188 -0.48 -12.04 6.78
N ALA A 189 -0.38 -11.92 8.11
CA ALA A 189 0.83 -11.41 8.75
C ALA A 189 2.01 -12.40 8.62
N TRP A 190 1.75 -13.70 8.72
CA TRP A 190 2.77 -14.73 8.49
C TRP A 190 3.29 -14.72 7.06
N ALA A 191 2.41 -14.59 6.08
CA ALA A 191 2.73 -14.54 4.65
C ALA A 191 3.65 -13.36 4.31
N ARG A 192 3.58 -12.28 5.06
CA ARG A 192 4.44 -11.10 4.88
C ARG A 192 5.93 -11.38 5.07
N ARG A 193 6.31 -12.50 5.70
CA ARG A 193 7.71 -12.96 5.81
C ARG A 193 8.38 -13.14 4.44
N MET A 194 7.61 -13.43 3.37
CA MET A 194 8.13 -13.45 1.99
C MET A 194 8.66 -12.09 1.55
N MET A 195 8.10 -10.98 2.05
CA MET A 195 8.57 -9.63 1.77
C MET A 195 9.84 -9.29 2.58
N TRP A 196 10.01 -9.87 3.77
CA TRP A 196 11.18 -9.57 4.60
C TRP A 196 12.47 -9.85 3.86
N ARG A 197 12.52 -10.94 3.11
CA ARG A 197 13.65 -11.31 2.26
C ARG A 197 13.57 -10.66 0.87
N GLY A 198 12.43 -10.78 0.20
CA GLY A 198 12.28 -10.44 -1.21
C GLY A 198 12.26 -8.93 -1.50
N TRP A 199 11.91 -8.11 -0.51
CA TRP A 199 11.81 -6.66 -0.69
C TRP A 199 12.69 -5.88 0.29
N TYR A 200 12.49 -6.07 1.59
CA TYR A 200 13.14 -5.23 2.61
C TYR A 200 14.60 -5.62 2.88
N GLY A 201 14.95 -6.88 2.80
CA GLY A 201 16.15 -7.40 3.43
C GLY A 201 16.13 -7.13 4.93
N LEU A 202 14.97 -7.35 5.57
CA LEU A 202 14.68 -6.97 6.95
C LEU A 202 15.39 -7.86 7.96
N THR A 203 15.96 -7.24 8.98
CA THR A 203 16.63 -7.90 10.11
C THR A 203 16.20 -7.26 11.43
N GLU A 204 16.50 -7.90 12.54
CA GLU A 204 16.26 -7.34 13.88
C GLU A 204 17.04 -6.06 14.17
N ALA A 205 18.16 -5.83 13.49
CA ALA A 205 19.00 -4.63 13.66
C ALA A 205 18.41 -3.39 12.98
N ASP A 206 17.37 -3.55 12.16
CA ASP A 206 16.81 -2.45 11.38
C ASP A 206 15.97 -1.47 12.21
N VAL A 207 15.94 -0.23 11.71
CA VAL A 207 15.07 0.85 12.15
C VAL A 207 14.26 1.32 10.95
N MET A 208 12.96 1.04 10.94
CA MET A 208 12.05 1.36 9.85
C MET A 208 11.39 2.73 10.08
N LEU A 209 11.60 3.67 9.17
CA LEU A 209 10.82 4.91 9.07
C LEU A 209 9.78 4.75 7.95
N HIS A 210 8.50 4.90 8.26
CA HIS A 210 7.42 4.82 7.28
C HIS A 210 6.64 6.14 7.21
N ALA A 211 6.59 6.74 6.00
CA ALA A 211 5.88 7.99 5.75
C ALA A 211 4.45 7.76 5.23
N GLY A 212 3.63 7.06 5.98
CA GLY A 212 2.24 6.75 5.61
C GLY A 212 1.30 6.71 6.81
N ALA A 213 -0.01 6.66 6.53
CA ALA A 213 -1.04 6.54 7.55
C ALA A 213 -1.36 5.07 7.87
N PHE A 214 -1.61 4.76 9.12
CA PHE A 214 -1.84 3.38 9.61
C PHE A 214 -3.10 2.70 9.08
N ASN A 215 -4.02 3.43 8.50
CA ASN A 215 -5.21 2.85 7.89
C ASN A 215 -4.94 2.06 6.59
N TRP A 216 -3.70 2.02 6.12
CA TRP A 216 -3.33 1.41 4.85
C TRP A 216 -2.49 0.16 5.05
N THR A 217 -2.77 -0.92 4.29
CA THR A 217 -2.06 -2.22 4.42
C THR A 217 -0.54 -2.09 4.25
N TYR A 218 -0.09 -1.16 3.40
CA TYR A 218 1.33 -0.86 3.23
C TYR A 218 1.94 -0.37 4.55
N THR A 219 1.34 0.64 5.19
CA THR A 219 1.86 1.20 6.43
C THR A 219 1.69 0.25 7.61
N LEU A 220 0.53 -0.39 7.75
CA LEU A 220 0.32 -1.40 8.81
C LEU A 220 1.34 -2.52 8.75
N GLY A 221 1.65 -2.98 7.53
CA GLY A 221 2.63 -4.03 7.33
C GLY A 221 4.06 -3.52 7.44
N ALA A 222 4.52 -2.78 6.43
CA ALA A 222 5.91 -2.34 6.33
C ALA A 222 6.33 -1.38 7.44
N GLY A 223 5.40 -0.58 7.97
CA GLY A 223 5.67 0.39 9.02
C GLY A 223 5.59 -0.16 10.44
N LEU A 224 4.89 -1.26 10.68
CA LEU A 224 4.65 -1.80 12.03
C LEU A 224 4.84 -3.32 12.12
N MET A 225 3.93 -4.12 11.53
CA MET A 225 3.88 -5.56 11.78
C MET A 225 5.13 -6.31 11.33
N ASP A 226 5.69 -5.96 10.17
CA ASP A 226 6.86 -6.64 9.63
C ASP A 226 8.12 -6.33 10.45
N PRO A 227 8.45 -5.05 10.75
CA PRO A 227 9.56 -4.72 11.63
C PRO A 227 9.44 -5.38 13.00
N TRP A 228 8.27 -5.31 13.62
CA TRP A 228 8.07 -5.92 14.95
C TRP A 228 8.18 -7.44 14.91
N GLY A 229 7.58 -8.10 13.92
CA GLY A 229 7.71 -9.55 13.77
C GLY A 229 9.15 -10.02 13.54
N ALA A 230 10.00 -9.16 12.95
CA ALA A 230 11.42 -9.39 12.77
C ALA A 230 12.29 -8.95 13.95
N GLY A 231 11.72 -8.32 14.99
CA GLY A 231 12.46 -7.76 16.11
C GLY A 231 13.12 -6.42 15.86
N ALA A 232 12.74 -5.71 14.78
CA ALA A 232 13.27 -4.39 14.41
C ALA A 232 12.51 -3.25 15.12
N ALA A 233 13.07 -2.04 15.09
CA ALA A 233 12.43 -0.83 15.62
C ALA A 233 11.64 -0.09 14.53
N THR A 234 10.62 0.68 14.95
CA THR A 234 9.83 1.53 14.05
C THR A 234 9.83 2.99 14.50
N LEU A 235 9.87 3.89 13.53
CA LEU A 235 9.74 5.33 13.70
C LEU A 235 8.44 5.78 13.04
N VAL A 236 7.61 6.50 13.78
CA VAL A 236 6.31 6.98 13.36
C VAL A 236 6.22 8.47 13.58
N TYR A 237 5.82 9.20 12.56
CA TYR A 237 5.60 10.64 12.62
C TYR A 237 4.12 10.96 12.88
N ASP A 238 3.86 11.68 13.98
CA ASP A 238 2.54 12.18 14.40
C ASP A 238 2.53 13.71 14.52
N GLY A 239 3.37 14.37 13.76
CA GLY A 239 3.46 15.83 13.73
C GLY A 239 2.61 16.47 12.62
N PRO A 240 2.65 17.81 12.54
CA PRO A 240 2.01 18.57 11.47
C PRO A 240 2.50 18.15 10.09
N ARG A 241 1.65 18.31 9.08
CA ARG A 241 2.02 17.99 7.69
C ARG A 241 3.16 18.91 7.22
N ASP A 242 4.36 18.38 7.15
CA ASP A 242 5.56 19.05 6.68
C ASP A 242 6.30 18.13 5.68
N PRO A 243 6.32 18.46 4.39
CA PRO A 243 7.02 17.65 3.38
C PRO A 243 8.54 17.54 3.59
N GLY A 244 9.15 18.54 4.27
CA GLY A 244 10.59 18.61 4.53
C GLY A 244 11.04 17.84 5.78
N VAL A 245 10.12 17.46 6.66
CA VAL A 245 10.46 16.88 7.97
C VAL A 245 11.23 15.57 7.91
N TRP A 246 11.04 14.79 6.84
CA TRP A 246 11.60 13.43 6.74
C TRP A 246 13.13 13.40 6.76
N ALA A 247 13.81 14.39 6.16
CA ALA A 247 15.27 14.49 6.21
C ALA A 247 15.76 14.77 7.64
N ALA A 248 15.06 15.67 8.36
CA ALA A 248 15.38 16.00 9.75
C ALA A 248 15.13 14.81 10.70
N ILE A 249 14.03 14.04 10.47
CA ILE A 249 13.77 12.79 11.20
C ILE A 249 14.89 11.79 10.95
N ALA A 250 15.25 11.60 9.68
CA ALA A 250 16.30 10.65 9.30
C ALA A 250 17.65 11.00 9.90
N ALA A 251 18.05 12.29 9.86
CA ALA A 251 19.30 12.77 10.47
C ALA A 251 19.35 12.54 12.00
N ARG A 252 18.21 12.68 12.69
CA ARG A 252 18.14 12.57 14.15
C ARG A 252 18.01 11.14 14.64
N HIS A 253 17.24 10.29 13.93
CA HIS A 253 16.85 8.98 14.39
C HIS A 253 17.54 7.82 13.64
N ASN A 254 18.36 8.13 12.63
CA ASN A 254 19.19 7.18 11.89
C ASN A 254 18.42 5.93 11.38
N PRO A 255 17.30 6.07 10.64
CA PRO A 255 16.62 4.92 10.08
C PRO A 255 17.53 4.15 9.10
N THR A 256 17.44 2.83 9.13
CA THR A 256 18.14 1.98 8.17
C THR A 256 17.30 1.67 6.94
N LEU A 257 15.97 1.79 7.07
CA LEU A 257 14.99 1.61 6.00
C LEU A 257 14.02 2.80 6.00
N PHE A 258 13.70 3.31 4.80
CA PHE A 258 12.70 4.36 4.62
C PHE A 258 11.65 3.93 3.62
N ALA A 259 10.40 3.83 4.06
CA ALA A 259 9.28 3.39 3.25
C ALA A 259 8.29 4.54 3.01
N ALA A 260 8.06 4.87 1.73
CA ALA A 260 7.18 5.97 1.34
C ALA A 260 6.60 5.76 -0.07
N THR A 261 5.57 6.55 -0.41
CA THR A 261 5.06 6.61 -1.79
C THR A 261 5.95 7.50 -2.67
N PRO A 262 5.87 7.38 -4.01
CA PRO A 262 6.57 8.26 -4.94
C PRO A 262 6.29 9.75 -4.69
N GLY A 263 5.04 10.08 -4.30
CA GLY A 263 4.66 11.46 -3.95
C GLY A 263 5.45 12.02 -2.77
N VAL A 264 5.70 11.22 -1.74
CA VAL A 264 6.53 11.64 -0.58
C VAL A 264 8.00 11.82 -0.99
N TYR A 265 8.57 10.90 -1.78
CA TYR A 265 9.93 11.05 -2.30
C TYR A 265 10.09 12.34 -3.13
N ARG A 266 9.10 12.67 -3.97
CA ARG A 266 9.11 13.91 -4.75
C ARG A 266 9.10 15.14 -3.86
N GLN A 267 8.24 15.17 -2.85
CA GLN A 267 8.16 16.29 -1.91
C GLN A 267 9.43 16.41 -1.06
N LEU A 268 9.97 15.29 -0.60
CA LEU A 268 11.21 15.24 0.16
C LEU A 268 12.39 15.80 -0.64
N LEU A 269 12.56 15.41 -1.90
CA LEU A 269 13.62 15.92 -2.77
C LEU A 269 13.43 17.39 -3.15
N LYS A 270 12.19 17.90 -3.14
CA LYS A 270 11.89 19.29 -3.45
C LYS A 270 12.04 20.21 -2.24
N TYR A 271 11.67 19.80 -1.05
CA TYR A 271 11.53 20.62 0.12
C TYR A 271 12.44 20.23 1.30
N GLY A 272 13.02 19.02 1.27
CA GLY A 272 13.93 18.56 2.31
C GLY A 272 15.29 19.30 2.24
N ALA A 273 15.79 19.70 3.39
CA ALA A 273 17.15 20.21 3.51
C ALA A 273 18.12 19.05 3.74
N ASP A 274 19.29 19.08 3.10
CA ASP A 274 20.38 18.13 3.31
C ASP A 274 19.97 16.65 3.26
N VAL A 275 19.13 16.29 2.27
CA VAL A 275 18.52 14.96 2.15
C VAL A 275 19.57 13.86 2.17
N GLY A 276 20.68 14.02 1.42
CA GLY A 276 21.78 13.06 1.39
C GLY A 276 22.40 12.81 2.76
N ALA A 277 22.71 13.88 3.49
CA ALA A 277 23.25 13.79 4.84
C ALA A 277 22.22 13.24 5.85
N GLY A 278 20.95 13.64 5.72
CA GLY A 278 19.86 13.16 6.56
C GLY A 278 19.70 11.64 6.50
N PHE A 279 19.81 11.05 5.30
CA PHE A 279 19.68 9.62 5.09
C PHE A 279 21.01 8.84 5.07
N ALA A 280 22.07 9.35 5.70
CA ALA A 280 23.40 8.71 5.70
C ALA A 280 23.39 7.28 6.25
N ALA A 281 22.62 7.00 7.31
CA ALA A 281 22.48 5.68 7.94
C ALA A 281 21.63 4.70 7.12
N LEU A 282 20.89 5.18 6.12
CA LEU A 282 19.96 4.36 5.34
C LEU A 282 20.69 3.28 4.55
N ARG A 283 20.19 2.06 4.55
CA ARG A 283 20.62 0.99 3.64
C ARG A 283 19.98 1.17 2.27
N HIS A 284 18.68 1.38 2.22
CA HIS A 284 17.91 1.64 1.00
C HIS A 284 16.52 2.22 1.30
N GLY A 285 15.93 2.84 0.28
CA GLY A 285 14.55 3.26 0.28
C GLY A 285 13.61 2.18 -0.25
N LEU A 286 12.34 2.25 0.16
CA LEU A 286 11.25 1.35 -0.25
C LEU A 286 10.09 2.18 -0.77
N THR A 287 9.48 1.78 -1.88
CA THR A 287 8.32 2.47 -2.43
C THR A 287 7.27 1.50 -2.97
N ALA A 288 6.01 1.83 -2.75
CA ALA A 288 4.86 1.08 -3.26
C ALA A 288 3.63 2.00 -3.36
N GLY A 289 2.55 1.46 -3.93
CA GLY A 289 1.25 2.12 -4.05
C GLY A 289 1.01 2.83 -5.37
N GLU A 290 2.07 3.34 -5.99
CA GLU A 290 2.07 3.92 -7.34
C GLU A 290 3.38 3.51 -8.03
N LYS A 291 3.40 3.55 -9.37
CA LYS A 291 4.64 3.33 -10.13
C LYS A 291 5.65 4.43 -9.83
N MET A 292 6.88 4.03 -9.54
CA MET A 292 7.98 4.97 -9.30
C MET A 292 8.52 5.53 -10.63
N PRO A 293 8.41 6.86 -10.89
CA PRO A 293 9.03 7.44 -12.07
C PRO A 293 10.54 7.28 -12.08
N GLN A 294 11.11 6.83 -13.20
CA GLN A 294 12.55 6.56 -13.32
C GLN A 294 13.41 7.81 -12.99
N ALA A 295 12.97 8.99 -13.43
CA ALA A 295 13.64 10.24 -13.13
C ALA A 295 13.72 10.52 -11.62
N LEU A 296 12.63 10.24 -10.90
CA LEU A 296 12.55 10.42 -9.44
C LEU A 296 13.45 9.42 -8.71
N ALA A 297 13.46 8.15 -9.13
CA ALA A 297 14.35 7.14 -8.57
C ALA A 297 15.83 7.51 -8.81
N THR A 298 16.16 8.01 -10.00
CA THR A 298 17.51 8.50 -10.32
C THR A 298 17.89 9.71 -9.47
N ALA A 299 16.98 10.66 -9.28
CA ALA A 299 17.22 11.84 -8.43
C ALA A 299 17.46 11.44 -6.96
N TRP A 300 16.68 10.50 -6.43
CA TRP A 300 16.90 9.92 -5.10
C TRP A 300 18.29 9.30 -4.95
N THR A 301 18.65 8.41 -5.89
CA THR A 301 19.96 7.75 -5.83
C THR A 301 21.12 8.73 -5.95
N ARG A 302 20.98 9.76 -6.80
CA ARG A 302 21.98 10.81 -6.95
C ARG A 302 22.17 11.61 -5.66
N GLU A 303 21.07 11.96 -4.98
CA GLU A 303 21.09 12.78 -3.78
C GLU A 303 21.59 12.02 -2.55
N THR A 304 21.19 10.75 -2.41
CA THR A 304 21.46 9.97 -1.19
C THR A 304 22.58 8.93 -1.37
N GLY A 305 22.92 8.55 -2.59
CA GLY A 305 23.78 7.39 -2.87
C GLY A 305 23.13 6.04 -2.56
N LYS A 306 21.82 6.02 -2.22
CA LYS A 306 21.12 4.82 -1.75
C LYS A 306 20.20 4.25 -2.82
N PRO A 307 20.12 2.91 -2.96
CA PRO A 307 19.16 2.29 -3.86
C PRO A 307 17.72 2.51 -3.38
N LEU A 308 16.78 2.42 -4.32
CA LEU A 308 15.34 2.48 -4.06
C LEU A 308 14.69 1.24 -4.65
N TYR A 309 13.95 0.50 -3.81
CA TYR A 309 13.29 -0.74 -4.21
C TYR A 309 11.79 -0.53 -4.31
N GLU A 310 11.28 -0.65 -5.53
CA GLU A 310 9.86 -0.57 -5.83
C GLU A 310 9.17 -1.91 -5.60
N ALA A 311 7.91 -1.88 -5.13
CA ALA A 311 7.07 -3.05 -5.05
C ALA A 311 5.68 -2.79 -5.62
N LEU A 312 5.14 -3.79 -6.30
CA LEU A 312 3.75 -3.88 -6.71
C LEU A 312 2.96 -4.66 -5.66
N GLY A 313 1.84 -4.09 -5.27
CA GLY A 313 0.92 -4.70 -4.33
C GLY A 313 -0.46 -4.11 -4.41
N MET A 314 -1.39 -4.74 -3.73
CA MET A 314 -2.77 -4.31 -3.62
C MET A 314 -3.33 -4.68 -2.24
N SER A 315 -4.47 -4.12 -1.89
CA SER A 315 -5.07 -4.38 -0.58
C SER A 315 -5.39 -5.85 -0.36
N GLU A 316 -5.71 -6.59 -1.42
CA GLU A 316 -6.15 -7.98 -1.40
C GLU A 316 -5.04 -8.99 -1.07
N ILE A 317 -3.76 -8.61 -1.26
CA ILE A 317 -2.64 -9.55 -1.05
C ILE A 317 -1.40 -8.88 -0.45
N SER A 318 -1.41 -7.56 -0.24
CA SER A 318 -0.20 -6.78 0.05
C SER A 318 0.77 -6.73 -1.15
N THR A 319 2.07 -6.55 -0.93
CA THR A 319 3.04 -6.56 -2.03
C THR A 319 3.44 -7.99 -2.38
N TYR A 320 3.62 -8.29 -3.66
CA TYR A 320 3.93 -9.64 -4.14
C TYR A 320 4.99 -9.69 -5.24
N VAL A 321 5.26 -8.57 -5.91
CA VAL A 321 6.37 -8.38 -6.85
C VAL A 321 7.20 -7.20 -6.37
N SER A 322 8.51 -7.34 -6.31
CA SER A 322 9.38 -6.24 -5.87
C SER A 322 10.80 -6.33 -6.45
N ALA A 323 11.46 -5.18 -6.59
CA ALA A 323 12.90 -5.11 -6.51
C ALA A 323 13.33 -5.31 -5.04
N GLY A 324 14.59 -5.66 -4.83
CA GLY A 324 15.12 -5.89 -3.49
C GLY A 324 16.60 -6.25 -3.55
N PRO A 325 17.22 -6.55 -2.41
CA PRO A 325 18.65 -6.94 -2.38
C PRO A 325 18.98 -8.15 -3.27
N GLU A 326 18.05 -9.12 -3.38
CA GLU A 326 18.22 -10.34 -4.19
C GLU A 326 17.69 -10.19 -5.64
N ALA A 327 16.90 -9.15 -5.91
CA ALA A 327 16.34 -8.83 -7.23
C ALA A 327 16.59 -7.34 -7.54
N PRO A 328 17.81 -6.95 -7.97
CA PRO A 328 18.16 -5.55 -8.19
C PRO A 328 17.21 -4.84 -9.16
N PRO A 329 16.98 -3.53 -9.00
CA PRO A 329 16.12 -2.77 -9.90
C PRO A 329 16.61 -2.85 -11.34
N ARG A 330 15.67 -3.02 -12.28
CA ARG A 330 15.92 -2.96 -13.73
C ARG A 330 15.03 -1.89 -14.37
N PRO A 331 15.54 -1.03 -15.24
CA PRO A 331 14.73 -0.05 -15.96
C PRO A 331 13.56 -0.71 -16.68
N GLY A 332 12.34 -0.17 -16.50
CA GLY A 332 11.12 -0.67 -17.11
C GLY A 332 10.45 -1.86 -16.38
N PHE A 333 11.07 -2.38 -15.32
CA PHE A 333 10.52 -3.47 -14.50
C PHE A 333 10.33 -3.02 -13.07
N ILE A 334 9.31 -3.55 -12.41
CA ILE A 334 9.10 -3.36 -10.97
C ILE A 334 10.06 -4.24 -10.17
N GLY A 335 10.24 -5.46 -10.58
CA GLY A 335 11.07 -6.46 -9.91
C GLY A 335 10.62 -7.87 -10.25
N ARG A 336 10.85 -8.80 -9.32
CA ARG A 336 10.46 -10.21 -9.43
C ARG A 336 9.40 -10.56 -8.39
N PRO A 337 8.59 -11.60 -8.61
CA PRO A 337 7.79 -12.17 -7.53
C PRO A 337 8.67 -12.52 -6.33
N GLN A 338 8.17 -12.21 -5.13
CA GLN A 338 8.91 -12.47 -3.90
C GLN A 338 9.05 -13.99 -3.65
N PRO A 339 10.15 -14.45 -3.04
CA PRO A 339 10.39 -15.87 -2.78
C PRO A 339 9.22 -16.57 -2.08
N GLY A 340 8.78 -17.71 -2.60
CA GLY A 340 7.63 -18.46 -2.09
C GLY A 340 6.28 -18.03 -2.66
N ARG A 341 6.25 -17.01 -3.53
CA ARG A 341 5.03 -16.60 -4.25
C ARG A 341 4.96 -17.27 -5.62
N ARG A 342 3.76 -17.70 -6.00
CA ARG A 342 3.48 -18.23 -7.34
C ARG A 342 2.63 -17.18 -8.10
N VAL A 343 3.26 -16.58 -9.11
CA VAL A 343 2.72 -15.45 -9.89
C VAL A 343 2.81 -15.77 -11.37
N ALA A 344 1.74 -15.47 -12.11
CA ALA A 344 1.68 -15.66 -13.56
C ALA A 344 1.21 -14.39 -14.27
N VAL A 345 1.60 -14.25 -15.53
CA VAL A 345 0.91 -13.40 -16.50
C VAL A 345 0.07 -14.34 -17.38
N LEU A 346 -1.25 -14.23 -17.27
CA LEU A 346 -2.17 -15.13 -17.96
C LEU A 346 -2.40 -14.70 -19.41
N ASN A 347 -2.65 -15.67 -20.29
CA ASN A 347 -2.98 -15.43 -21.70
C ASN A 347 -4.34 -14.71 -21.85
N ALA A 348 -4.71 -14.38 -23.10
CA ALA A 348 -5.95 -13.67 -23.40
C ALA A 348 -7.21 -14.45 -22.97
N ASN A 349 -7.19 -15.77 -22.91
CA ASN A 349 -8.29 -16.60 -22.42
C ASN A 349 -8.32 -16.62 -20.88
N GLY A 350 -7.19 -16.27 -20.22
CA GLY A 350 -7.05 -16.18 -18.78
C GLY A 350 -7.02 -17.52 -18.05
N ASP A 351 -6.71 -18.61 -18.75
CA ASP A 351 -6.71 -19.98 -18.23
C ASP A 351 -5.30 -20.57 -18.05
N ALA A 352 -4.30 -20.03 -18.74
CA ALA A 352 -2.93 -20.52 -18.70
C ALA A 352 -1.91 -19.37 -18.71
N PRO A 353 -0.66 -19.58 -18.25
CA PRO A 353 0.42 -18.62 -18.41
C PRO A 353 0.65 -18.26 -19.89
N ALA A 354 0.88 -16.99 -20.16
CA ALA A 354 1.26 -16.51 -21.48
C ALA A 354 2.73 -16.87 -21.79
N PRO A 355 3.15 -16.90 -23.06
CA PRO A 355 4.56 -16.95 -23.41
C PRO A 355 5.35 -15.80 -22.78
N VAL A 356 6.63 -16.02 -22.49
CA VAL A 356 7.53 -15.00 -21.96
C VAL A 356 7.51 -13.74 -22.84
N GLY A 357 7.40 -12.58 -22.23
CA GLY A 357 7.36 -11.27 -22.89
C GLY A 357 6.02 -10.88 -23.51
N VAL A 358 5.04 -11.80 -23.53
CA VAL A 358 3.67 -11.51 -24.00
C VAL A 358 2.87 -10.86 -22.86
N GLU A 359 2.13 -9.79 -23.21
CA GLU A 359 1.27 -9.10 -22.26
C GLU A 359 0.00 -9.92 -21.93
N GLY A 360 -0.36 -9.89 -20.65
CA GLY A 360 -1.56 -10.57 -20.16
C GLY A 360 -2.03 -10.06 -18.81
N ASP A 361 -3.00 -10.76 -18.24
CA ASP A 361 -3.52 -10.44 -16.90
C ASP A 361 -2.55 -10.94 -15.82
N LEU A 362 -2.12 -10.04 -14.95
CA LEU A 362 -1.28 -10.42 -13.82
C LEU A 362 -2.14 -11.15 -12.77
N ALA A 363 -1.65 -12.29 -12.33
CA ALA A 363 -2.39 -13.16 -11.43
C ALA A 363 -1.49 -13.80 -10.38
N VAL A 364 -2.06 -14.05 -9.20
CA VAL A 364 -1.40 -14.71 -8.07
C VAL A 364 -2.15 -15.98 -7.71
N SER A 365 -1.44 -17.01 -7.30
CA SER A 365 -2.06 -18.26 -6.88
C SER A 365 -3.08 -18.04 -5.76
N ARG A 366 -4.26 -18.68 -5.88
CA ARG A 366 -5.28 -18.68 -4.80
C ARG A 366 -4.80 -19.34 -3.52
N ARG A 367 -3.71 -20.10 -3.57
CA ARG A 367 -3.07 -20.72 -2.40
C ARG A 367 -2.04 -19.82 -1.72
N ASP A 368 -1.85 -18.58 -2.20
CA ASP A 368 -0.96 -17.61 -1.54
C ASP A 368 -1.47 -17.31 -0.13
N PRO A 369 -0.67 -17.53 0.92
CA PRO A 369 -1.13 -17.33 2.29
C PRO A 369 -1.39 -15.84 2.62
N GLY A 370 -0.91 -14.89 1.81
CA GLY A 370 -1.18 -13.46 1.93
C GLY A 370 -2.51 -13.03 1.31
N LEU A 371 -3.14 -13.91 0.49
CA LEU A 371 -4.38 -13.55 -0.18
C LEU A 371 -5.52 -13.38 0.81
N MET A 372 -6.34 -12.36 0.58
CA MET A 372 -7.55 -12.07 1.34
C MET A 372 -8.49 -13.30 1.45
N LEU A 373 -9.31 -13.32 2.47
CA LEU A 373 -10.42 -14.27 2.58
C LEU A 373 -11.53 -13.94 1.57
N GLY A 374 -11.68 -12.68 1.23
CA GLY A 374 -12.65 -12.16 0.28
C GLY A 374 -13.06 -10.73 0.62
N TYR A 375 -13.95 -10.18 -0.19
CA TYR A 375 -14.58 -8.90 0.08
C TYR A 375 -15.70 -9.07 1.12
N TRP A 376 -15.71 -8.19 2.11
CA TRP A 376 -16.71 -8.21 3.19
C TRP A 376 -18.13 -8.05 2.61
N GLY A 377 -18.99 -9.01 2.89
CA GLY A 377 -20.38 -9.01 2.40
C GLY A 377 -20.56 -9.14 0.87
N ASP A 378 -19.49 -9.33 0.09
CA ASP A 378 -19.53 -9.41 -1.38
C ASP A 378 -18.90 -10.72 -1.91
N ALA A 379 -19.63 -11.80 -1.72
CA ALA A 379 -19.21 -13.12 -2.22
C ALA A 379 -19.14 -13.17 -3.76
N ALA A 380 -20.03 -12.46 -4.45
CA ALA A 380 -20.05 -12.39 -5.91
C ALA A 380 -18.83 -11.67 -6.46
N GLY A 381 -18.47 -10.50 -5.88
CA GLY A 381 -17.24 -9.77 -6.24
C GLY A 381 -15.99 -10.57 -5.91
N THR A 382 -15.99 -11.32 -4.81
CA THR A 382 -14.88 -12.23 -4.46
C THR A 382 -14.74 -13.32 -5.51
N ALA A 383 -15.82 -13.99 -5.90
CA ALA A 383 -15.81 -15.05 -6.91
C ALA A 383 -15.38 -14.51 -8.29
N ALA A 384 -15.82 -13.30 -8.66
CA ALA A 384 -15.46 -12.68 -9.94
C ALA A 384 -13.96 -12.38 -10.08
N ALA A 385 -13.24 -12.17 -8.97
CA ALA A 385 -11.80 -11.96 -8.96
C ALA A 385 -11.00 -13.28 -9.08
N MET A 386 -11.68 -14.43 -9.02
CA MET A 386 -11.04 -15.76 -9.08
C MET A 386 -11.25 -16.39 -10.45
N ARG A 387 -10.16 -16.92 -11.02
CA ARG A 387 -10.17 -17.63 -12.32
C ARG A 387 -9.36 -18.92 -12.20
N GLY A 388 -10.04 -20.06 -12.08
CA GLY A 388 -9.39 -21.33 -11.83
C GLY A 388 -8.56 -21.33 -10.54
N GLU A 389 -7.27 -21.59 -10.65
CA GLU A 389 -6.32 -21.55 -9.53
C GLU A 389 -5.77 -20.14 -9.22
N TRP A 390 -6.22 -19.10 -9.94
CA TRP A 390 -5.66 -17.76 -9.89
C TRP A 390 -6.62 -16.76 -9.26
N PHE A 391 -6.06 -15.85 -8.48
CA PHE A 391 -6.62 -14.57 -8.17
C PHE A 391 -6.11 -13.59 -9.24
N VAL A 392 -7.02 -12.99 -10.02
CA VAL A 392 -6.69 -12.04 -11.08
C VAL A 392 -6.69 -10.62 -10.49
N THR A 393 -5.54 -9.96 -10.56
CA THR A 393 -5.33 -8.67 -9.87
C THR A 393 -6.03 -7.49 -10.53
N GLY A 394 -6.45 -7.65 -11.79
CA GLY A 394 -6.94 -6.57 -12.63
C GLY A 394 -5.82 -5.68 -13.20
N ASP A 395 -4.56 -6.07 -12.99
CA ASP A 395 -3.40 -5.41 -13.59
C ASP A 395 -2.96 -6.15 -14.86
N ARG A 396 -2.43 -5.39 -15.81
CA ARG A 396 -1.78 -5.91 -17.02
C ARG A 396 -0.28 -5.89 -16.83
N ALA A 397 0.41 -6.93 -17.28
CA ALA A 397 1.85 -7.04 -17.14
C ALA A 397 2.49 -7.87 -18.26
N THR A 398 3.81 -7.78 -18.37
CA THR A 398 4.66 -8.77 -19.07
C THR A 398 5.67 -9.34 -18.09
N MET A 399 6.10 -10.58 -18.30
CA MET A 399 7.19 -11.21 -17.52
C MET A 399 8.30 -11.63 -18.47
N ASP A 400 9.56 -11.30 -18.13
CA ASP A 400 10.72 -11.72 -18.92
C ASP A 400 11.21 -13.11 -18.53
N ALA A 401 12.20 -13.62 -19.28
CA ALA A 401 12.75 -14.96 -19.05
C ALA A 401 13.50 -15.10 -17.71
N ASP A 402 13.86 -14.01 -17.07
CA ASP A 402 14.49 -13.99 -15.73
C ASP A 402 13.44 -13.82 -14.61
N GLY A 403 12.14 -13.74 -14.95
CA GLY A 403 11.02 -13.57 -14.02
C GLY A 403 10.77 -12.13 -13.58
N TYR A 404 11.38 -11.14 -14.24
CA TYR A 404 11.07 -9.75 -13.97
C TYR A 404 9.74 -9.34 -14.58
N VAL A 405 8.93 -8.63 -13.80
CA VAL A 405 7.59 -8.18 -14.16
C VAL A 405 7.62 -6.70 -14.54
N ALA A 406 7.15 -6.39 -15.75
CA ALA A 406 6.91 -5.03 -16.19
C ALA A 406 5.40 -4.73 -16.15
N TYR A 407 5.02 -3.74 -15.36
CA TYR A 407 3.64 -3.28 -15.21
C TYR A 407 3.18 -2.51 -16.45
N ARG A 408 1.96 -2.82 -16.93
CA ARG A 408 1.37 -2.22 -18.15
C ARG A 408 0.11 -1.40 -17.89
N GLY A 409 -0.30 -1.27 -16.62
CA GLY A 409 -1.49 -0.54 -16.22
C GLY A 409 -2.61 -1.45 -15.71
N ARG A 410 -3.77 -0.84 -15.42
CA ARG A 410 -4.98 -1.56 -15.02
C ARG A 410 -5.71 -2.06 -16.26
N ALA A 411 -6.32 -3.23 -16.16
CA ALA A 411 -7.15 -3.78 -17.24
C ALA A 411 -8.42 -2.93 -17.51
N ASP A 412 -8.95 -2.31 -16.45
CA ASP A 412 -10.11 -1.41 -16.47
C ASP A 412 -9.79 0.03 -16.90
N ASP A 413 -8.50 0.43 -16.88
CA ASP A 413 -8.01 1.73 -17.33
C ASP A 413 -7.59 1.74 -18.81
N LEU A 414 -7.65 0.61 -19.54
CA LEU A 414 -7.28 0.56 -20.95
C LEU A 414 -8.16 1.49 -21.77
N MET A 415 -7.53 2.44 -22.44
CA MET A 415 -8.18 3.40 -23.32
C MET A 415 -8.49 2.76 -24.67
N ASN A 416 -9.67 3.08 -25.21
CA ASN A 416 -10.05 2.69 -26.58
C ASN A 416 -9.78 3.86 -27.54
N ALA A 417 -8.84 3.70 -28.45
CA ALA A 417 -8.46 4.72 -29.43
C ALA A 417 -8.67 4.17 -30.85
N GLY A 418 -9.80 4.49 -31.44
CA GLY A 418 -10.12 4.05 -32.82
C GLY A 418 -10.10 2.54 -33.00
N GLY A 419 -10.58 1.77 -32.01
CA GLY A 419 -10.61 0.31 -32.00
C GLY A 419 -9.34 -0.36 -31.46
N TYR A 420 -8.31 0.41 -31.15
CA TYR A 420 -7.10 -0.10 -30.49
C TYR A 420 -7.18 0.08 -28.99
N ARG A 421 -6.76 -0.94 -28.23
CA ARG A 421 -6.61 -0.84 -26.79
C ARG A 421 -5.22 -0.31 -26.45
N VAL A 422 -5.14 0.78 -25.69
CA VAL A 422 -3.90 1.49 -25.34
C VAL A 422 -3.82 1.62 -23.82
N ALA A 423 -2.72 1.16 -23.26
CA ALA A 423 -2.45 1.35 -21.83
C ALA A 423 -2.10 2.82 -21.56
N PRO A 424 -2.76 3.51 -20.61
CA PRO A 424 -2.41 4.87 -20.22
C PRO A 424 -0.93 5.04 -19.92
N GLN A 425 -0.34 4.03 -19.27
CA GLN A 425 1.05 4.02 -18.85
C GLN A 425 2.05 4.21 -20.00
N GLU A 426 1.77 3.65 -21.20
CA GLU A 426 2.66 3.81 -22.34
C GLU A 426 2.73 5.27 -22.82
N VAL A 427 1.59 5.95 -22.76
CA VAL A 427 1.49 7.37 -23.13
C VAL A 427 2.13 8.25 -22.05
N GLU A 428 1.86 7.94 -20.80
CA GLU A 428 2.42 8.65 -19.64
C GLU A 428 3.94 8.52 -19.57
N ASP A 429 4.50 7.32 -19.78
CA ASP A 429 5.95 7.09 -19.79
C ASP A 429 6.63 7.87 -20.94
N ALA A 430 6.01 7.94 -22.10
CA ALA A 430 6.54 8.71 -23.22
C ALA A 430 6.58 10.22 -22.88
N LEU A 431 5.53 10.75 -22.27
CA LEU A 431 5.47 12.16 -21.85
C LEU A 431 6.43 12.45 -20.71
N LEU A 432 6.47 11.59 -19.65
CA LEU A 432 7.37 11.73 -18.52
C LEU A 432 8.86 11.63 -18.89
N SER A 433 9.18 11.04 -20.03
CA SER A 433 10.55 11.04 -20.55
C SER A 433 11.01 12.39 -21.09
N HIS A 434 10.10 13.38 -21.24
CA HIS A 434 10.46 14.75 -21.62
C HIS A 434 10.95 15.52 -20.40
N PRO A 435 12.12 16.25 -20.50
CA PRO A 435 12.72 16.93 -19.34
C PRO A 435 11.82 17.96 -18.65
N ALA A 436 10.92 18.61 -19.41
CA ALA A 436 10.02 19.61 -18.90
C ALA A 436 8.74 19.07 -18.26
N VAL A 437 8.45 17.76 -18.37
CA VAL A 437 7.22 17.14 -17.84
C VAL A 437 7.48 16.55 -16.47
N THR A 438 6.74 17.03 -15.48
CA THR A 438 6.85 16.55 -14.08
C THR A 438 5.78 15.55 -13.71
N GLU A 439 4.55 15.68 -14.28
CA GLU A 439 3.47 14.72 -14.11
C GLU A 439 2.73 14.55 -15.44
N ALA A 440 2.24 13.34 -15.69
CA ALA A 440 1.41 13.04 -16.85
C ALA A 440 0.33 12.02 -16.46
N ALA A 441 -0.86 12.19 -17.02
CA ALA A 441 -1.97 11.24 -16.93
C ALA A 441 -2.66 11.14 -18.28
N ALA A 442 -2.82 9.94 -18.80
CA ALA A 442 -3.57 9.68 -20.02
C ALA A 442 -4.91 9.05 -19.70
N VAL A 443 -5.96 9.54 -20.36
CA VAL A 443 -7.33 9.06 -20.20
C VAL A 443 -8.02 8.94 -21.56
N GLU A 444 -9.01 8.07 -21.63
CA GLU A 444 -9.97 8.06 -22.73
C GLU A 444 -10.97 9.19 -22.51
N ALA A 445 -11.03 10.14 -23.42
CA ALA A 445 -12.03 11.20 -23.44
C ALA A 445 -13.04 10.95 -24.57
N ARG A 446 -14.31 10.94 -24.22
CA ARG A 446 -15.41 10.75 -25.18
C ARG A 446 -15.75 12.09 -25.84
N VAL A 447 -15.49 12.18 -27.14
CA VAL A 447 -15.76 13.42 -27.92
C VAL A 447 -17.15 13.40 -28.53
N ARG A 448 -17.65 12.21 -28.91
CA ARG A 448 -19.01 11.94 -29.42
C ARG A 448 -19.43 10.55 -29.00
N ASP A 449 -20.68 10.19 -29.25
CA ASP A 449 -21.24 8.88 -28.86
C ASP A 449 -20.48 7.69 -29.45
N ASP A 450 -19.86 7.87 -30.62
CA ASP A 450 -19.12 6.86 -31.36
C ASP A 450 -17.60 7.12 -31.45
N LEU A 451 -17.09 8.19 -30.80
CA LEU A 451 -15.69 8.59 -30.91
C LEU A 451 -15.07 8.91 -29.56
N SER A 452 -14.11 8.08 -29.17
CA SER A 452 -13.21 8.36 -28.06
C SER A 452 -11.81 8.66 -28.56
N ILE A 453 -11.09 9.54 -27.87
CA ILE A 453 -9.70 9.90 -28.13
C ILE A 453 -8.85 9.74 -26.87
N ILE A 454 -7.55 9.60 -27.05
CA ILE A 454 -6.61 9.69 -25.94
C ILE A 454 -6.35 11.18 -25.67
N THR A 455 -6.66 11.60 -24.43
CA THR A 455 -6.29 12.91 -23.91
C THR A 455 -5.23 12.75 -22.85
N ALA A 456 -4.15 13.52 -22.95
CA ALA A 456 -3.09 13.55 -21.95
C ALA A 456 -3.16 14.84 -21.14
N HIS A 457 -3.25 14.72 -19.81
CA HIS A 457 -3.12 15.85 -18.90
C HIS A 457 -1.68 15.88 -18.39
N VAL A 458 -1.01 17.02 -18.48
CA VAL A 458 0.41 17.15 -18.14
C VAL A 458 0.65 18.32 -17.18
N VAL A 459 1.54 18.12 -16.23
CA VAL A 459 2.15 19.20 -15.44
C VAL A 459 3.54 19.41 -16.01
N ALA A 460 3.77 20.56 -16.65
CA ALA A 460 5.02 20.87 -17.31
C ALA A 460 5.25 22.39 -17.38
N GLU A 461 6.52 22.79 -17.47
CA GLU A 461 6.92 24.19 -17.59
C GLU A 461 7.87 24.37 -18.79
N GLY A 462 7.71 25.47 -19.53
CA GLY A 462 8.64 25.85 -20.60
C GLY A 462 8.59 24.93 -21.83
N VAL A 463 7.46 24.26 -22.07
CA VAL A 463 7.24 23.41 -23.25
C VAL A 463 5.85 23.67 -23.83
N THR A 464 5.71 23.52 -25.15
CA THR A 464 4.46 23.69 -25.88
C THR A 464 3.78 22.36 -26.19
N VAL A 465 2.47 22.39 -26.53
CA VAL A 465 1.74 21.21 -27.01
C VAL A 465 2.41 20.62 -28.26
N ALA A 466 2.85 21.48 -29.21
CA ALA A 466 3.49 21.02 -30.44
C ALA A 466 4.81 20.27 -30.20
N GLU A 467 5.60 20.71 -29.21
CA GLU A 467 6.83 20.02 -28.82
C GLU A 467 6.55 18.68 -28.17
N LEU A 468 5.55 18.58 -27.30
CA LEU A 468 5.15 17.33 -26.68
C LEU A 468 4.53 16.35 -27.70
N ASP A 469 3.74 16.84 -28.65
CA ASP A 469 3.22 16.02 -29.76
C ASP A 469 4.36 15.44 -30.60
N ALA A 470 5.30 16.31 -31.04
CA ALA A 470 6.50 15.86 -31.75
C ALA A 470 7.36 14.89 -30.94
N TRP A 471 7.41 15.05 -29.62
CA TRP A 471 8.10 14.13 -28.72
C TRP A 471 7.44 12.75 -28.69
N CYS A 472 6.12 12.71 -28.52
CA CYS A 472 5.31 11.51 -28.57
C CYS A 472 5.39 10.82 -29.94
N ALA A 473 5.42 11.60 -31.05
CA ALA A 473 5.51 11.07 -32.37
C ALA A 473 6.77 10.24 -32.64
N ARG A 474 7.86 10.53 -31.96
CA ARG A 474 9.12 9.78 -32.06
C ARG A 474 9.17 8.52 -31.18
N ARG A 475 8.21 8.34 -30.27
CA ARG A 475 8.23 7.30 -29.23
C ARG A 475 7.03 6.37 -29.25
N LEU A 476 5.92 6.84 -29.80
CA LEU A 476 4.66 6.12 -29.78
C LEU A 476 4.16 5.85 -31.20
N ALA A 477 3.59 4.67 -31.42
CA ALA A 477 2.84 4.37 -32.62
C ALA A 477 1.68 5.36 -32.78
N ALA A 478 1.28 5.66 -34.03
CA ALA A 478 0.32 6.69 -34.33
C ALA A 478 -1.02 6.56 -33.57
N TYR A 479 -1.48 5.32 -33.35
CA TYR A 479 -2.74 5.03 -32.64
C TYR A 479 -2.63 5.21 -31.12
N LYS A 480 -1.41 5.25 -30.56
CA LYS A 480 -1.14 5.46 -29.11
C LYS A 480 -0.93 6.94 -28.74
N ARG A 481 -0.75 7.81 -29.74
CA ARG A 481 -0.47 9.22 -29.48
C ARG A 481 -1.70 9.93 -28.93
N PRO A 482 -1.55 10.78 -27.90
CA PRO A 482 -2.65 11.61 -27.45
C PRO A 482 -3.11 12.54 -28.59
N ARG A 483 -4.42 12.62 -28.77
CA ARG A 483 -5.03 13.56 -29.72
C ARG A 483 -5.26 14.93 -29.11
N SER A 484 -5.23 15.01 -27.79
CA SER A 484 -5.30 16.24 -27.02
C SER A 484 -4.28 16.20 -25.90
N ILE A 485 -3.57 17.30 -25.68
CA ILE A 485 -2.66 17.50 -24.55
C ILE A 485 -3.12 18.74 -23.80
N VAL A 486 -3.45 18.57 -22.53
CA VAL A 486 -3.99 19.61 -21.63
C VAL A 486 -2.99 19.89 -20.53
N PHE A 487 -2.55 21.14 -20.39
CA PHE A 487 -1.72 21.55 -19.28
C PHE A 487 -2.56 21.76 -18.03
N ALA A 488 -2.10 21.22 -16.91
CA ALA A 488 -2.71 21.36 -15.61
C ALA A 488 -1.68 21.87 -14.58
N ALA A 489 -2.14 22.66 -13.62
CA ALA A 489 -1.28 23.10 -12.51
C ALA A 489 -0.94 21.92 -11.56
N ALA A 490 -1.86 20.98 -11.43
CA ALA A 490 -1.70 19.72 -10.69
C ALA A 490 -2.70 18.68 -11.20
N LEU A 491 -2.37 17.40 -11.09
CA LEU A 491 -3.30 16.32 -11.41
C LEU A 491 -4.18 15.98 -10.18
N PRO A 492 -5.50 15.69 -10.38
CA PRO A 492 -6.41 15.36 -9.28
C PRO A 492 -6.02 14.03 -8.65
N ARG A 493 -5.98 14.02 -7.30
CA ARG A 493 -5.59 12.85 -6.52
C ARG A 493 -6.57 12.61 -5.37
N THR A 494 -6.72 11.34 -4.98
CA THR A 494 -7.44 10.96 -3.78
C THR A 494 -6.72 11.47 -2.52
N ALA A 495 -7.39 11.39 -1.37
CA ALA A 495 -6.78 11.69 -0.08
C ALA A 495 -5.52 10.85 0.22
N THR A 496 -5.40 9.67 -0.37
CA THR A 496 -4.23 8.78 -0.28
C THR A 496 -3.15 9.08 -1.32
N GLY A 497 -3.33 10.09 -2.19
CA GLY A 497 -2.38 10.50 -3.22
C GLY A 497 -2.57 9.82 -4.59
N LYS A 498 -3.47 8.84 -4.70
CA LYS A 498 -3.69 8.10 -5.96
C LYS A 498 -4.37 8.98 -7.02
N LEU A 499 -3.89 8.90 -8.25
CA LEU A 499 -4.43 9.64 -9.40
C LEU A 499 -5.90 9.29 -9.67
N MET A 500 -6.74 10.32 -9.84
CA MET A 500 -8.17 10.19 -10.13
C MET A 500 -8.44 10.30 -11.64
N ARG A 501 -8.13 9.24 -12.41
CA ARG A 501 -8.30 9.24 -13.88
C ARG A 501 -9.72 9.52 -14.33
N ARG A 502 -10.71 9.03 -13.59
CA ARG A 502 -12.13 9.27 -13.93
C ARG A 502 -12.50 10.75 -13.92
N ALA A 503 -11.99 11.51 -12.95
CA ALA A 503 -12.22 12.96 -12.89
C ALA A 503 -11.57 13.70 -14.09
N LEU A 504 -10.42 13.20 -14.58
CA LEU A 504 -9.76 13.74 -15.78
C LEU A 504 -10.53 13.38 -17.06
N ALA A 505 -11.09 12.18 -17.15
CA ALA A 505 -11.88 11.77 -18.31
C ALA A 505 -13.19 12.60 -18.45
N GLU A 506 -13.82 12.92 -17.31
CA GLU A 506 -15.03 13.74 -17.26
C GLU A 506 -14.74 15.21 -17.63
N SER A 507 -13.60 15.77 -17.20
CA SER A 507 -13.20 17.15 -17.56
C SER A 507 -12.73 17.31 -19.01
N GLY A 508 -12.28 16.25 -19.68
CA GLY A 508 -11.90 16.24 -21.08
C GLY A 508 -13.08 16.19 -22.06
N ALA A 509 -14.28 15.92 -21.60
CA ALA A 509 -15.49 15.84 -22.42
C ALA A 509 -16.18 17.22 -22.63
N GLU A 510 -15.76 18.26 -21.91
CA GLU A 510 -16.34 19.62 -22.01
C GLU A 510 -15.57 20.54 -22.99
N MET A 511 -14.59 20.04 -23.70
CA MET A 511 -13.85 20.74 -24.76
C MET A 511 -14.20 20.13 -26.13
#